data_ac68506d6ea0d50c0e92b6a9d13578ec
#
_entry.id   ac68506d6ea0d50c0e92b6a9d13578ec
#
_cell.length_a   1.000
_cell.length_b   1.000
_cell.length_c   1.000
_cell.angle_alpha   90.00
_cell.angle_beta   90.00
_cell.angle_gamma   90.00
#
_symmetry.space_group_name_H-M   'P 1'
#
loop_
_entity.id
_entity.type
_entity.pdbx_description
1 polymer ?
#
loop_
_entity_poly.entity_id
_entity_poly.type
_entity_poly.pdbx_seq_one_letter_code
_entity_poly.pdbx_strand_id
1 'polypeptide(L)'
;MKAKGYIGLITKGTPARGLAGATLGFFIGFAAVSLFGPTAKSLRGILGLSPLEVGLLVAAPSLSGSLLRIPFSAWVDTTGGRKPFLVLLFLSIAGMAGLFLTLHFYYPERMPRSFFPLILFLGVLCGCGIATFSVGISQVAYWYPKARHGTALGTYAGIGNLAPGIFTLLLPFALVSMGLAGSYLAWLAFLIAGTGLYAVVGRNAWYFQMVAQGVPVEEAKPASAARGQEIFPAGNLIESLLLSARIWKTWALVAVYFTTFGGFIALTAWLPVYWISFYAVTPVVAGTLAGAYSILTSLVRVGGGYLSDRLGGELTGILALCFMLVGALMMTLSGNFRLSVVAGIFLAIGMGVTNAAVFKLVAQEVPEAVGGAAGWVGGLGAFGGFAIPPILGTIVEIRGAGGYASGFVVFVGLAAISLLLVGVLRQKRARVFAAI
;
A
#
# COMPACT_ATOMS: atom_id res chain seq x y z
N MET A 1 -22.13 -35.49 -21.75
CA MET A 1 -20.96 -35.23 -22.63
C MET A 1 -19.70 -35.68 -21.89
N LYS A 2 -18.99 -36.69 -22.41
CA LYS A 2 -17.78 -37.23 -21.78
C LYS A 2 -16.70 -36.14 -21.83
N ALA A 3 -16.16 -35.74 -20.67
CA ALA A 3 -14.99 -34.89 -20.57
C ALA A 3 -13.88 -35.62 -21.37
N LYS A 4 -13.47 -35.06 -22.50
CA LYS A 4 -12.24 -35.46 -23.17
C LYS A 4 -11.14 -35.23 -22.16
N GLY A 5 -10.59 -36.32 -21.64
CA GLY A 5 -9.48 -36.27 -20.68
C GLY A 5 -8.31 -35.56 -21.38
N TYR A 6 -8.00 -34.36 -20.93
CA TYR A 6 -6.75 -33.69 -21.29
C TYR A 6 -5.59 -34.43 -20.58
N ILE A 7 -5.22 -35.57 -21.15
CA ILE A 7 -4.06 -36.38 -20.74
C ILE A 7 -2.84 -35.49 -21.04
N GLY A 8 -2.20 -34.96 -19.99
CA GLY A 8 -1.01 -34.13 -20.09
C GLY A 8 -1.08 -32.71 -19.54
N LEU A 9 -2.24 -32.22 -19.10
CA LEU A 9 -2.35 -30.90 -18.46
C LEU A 9 -1.66 -30.87 -17.10
N ILE A 10 -0.51 -30.22 -17.05
CA ILE A 10 0.25 -30.05 -15.79
C ILE A 10 -0.15 -28.71 -15.16
N THR A 11 -1.09 -28.76 -14.23
CA THR A 11 -1.37 -27.62 -13.36
C THR A 11 -0.64 -27.79 -12.03
N LYS A 12 0.06 -26.73 -11.61
CA LYS A 12 0.93 -26.76 -10.41
C LYS A 12 0.40 -25.79 -9.35
N GLY A 13 0.65 -26.12 -8.08
CA GLY A 13 0.36 -25.26 -6.94
C GLY A 13 -0.93 -25.62 -6.21
N THR A 14 -1.04 -25.03 -5.04
CA THR A 14 -2.19 -25.14 -4.14
C THR A 14 -2.58 -23.73 -3.69
N PRO A 15 -3.79 -23.50 -3.13
CA PRO A 15 -4.17 -22.21 -2.57
C PRO A 15 -3.14 -21.65 -1.57
N ALA A 16 -2.60 -22.49 -0.67
CA ALA A 16 -1.59 -22.08 0.30
C ALA A 16 -0.29 -21.60 -0.37
N ARG A 17 0.19 -22.31 -1.41
CA ARG A 17 1.37 -21.87 -2.19
C ARG A 17 1.09 -20.61 -3.00
N GLY A 18 -0.12 -20.46 -3.54
CA GLY A 18 -0.56 -19.24 -4.23
C GLY A 18 -0.55 -18.04 -3.30
N LEU A 19 -1.10 -18.20 -2.10
CA LEU A 19 -1.07 -17.17 -1.05
C LEU A 19 0.36 -16.82 -0.63
N ALA A 20 1.16 -17.81 -0.29
CA ALA A 20 2.55 -17.58 0.15
C ALA A 20 3.38 -16.86 -0.92
N GLY A 21 3.27 -17.28 -2.20
CA GLY A 21 3.96 -16.60 -3.31
C GLY A 21 3.49 -15.16 -3.50
N ALA A 22 2.19 -14.91 -3.51
CA ALA A 22 1.66 -13.55 -3.64
C ALA A 22 2.07 -12.66 -2.46
N THR A 23 2.02 -13.17 -1.23
CA THR A 23 2.43 -12.46 -0.01
C THR A 23 3.92 -12.10 -0.05
N LEU A 24 4.78 -13.04 -0.46
CA LEU A 24 6.20 -12.79 -0.65
C LEU A 24 6.45 -11.69 -1.67
N GLY A 25 5.84 -11.79 -2.85
CA GLY A 25 6.00 -10.77 -3.90
C GLY A 25 5.55 -9.39 -3.45
N PHE A 26 4.42 -9.31 -2.75
CA PHE A 26 3.92 -8.06 -2.19
C PHE A 26 4.86 -7.51 -1.11
N PHE A 27 5.30 -8.32 -0.16
CA PHE A 27 6.26 -7.90 0.87
C PHE A 27 7.51 -7.28 0.25
N ILE A 28 8.09 -7.94 -0.75
CA ILE A 28 9.31 -7.47 -1.44
C ILE A 28 9.08 -6.13 -2.14
N GLY A 29 7.99 -6.01 -2.91
CA GLY A 29 7.69 -4.79 -3.66
C GLY A 29 7.25 -3.63 -2.77
N PHE A 30 6.49 -3.92 -1.71
CA PHE A 30 5.92 -2.88 -0.83
C PHE A 30 6.96 -2.21 0.08
N ALA A 31 8.12 -2.84 0.29
CA ALA A 31 9.26 -2.24 0.98
C ALA A 31 9.65 -0.86 0.40
N ALA A 32 9.42 -0.61 -0.89
CA ALA A 32 9.74 0.64 -1.58
C ALA A 32 9.05 1.89 -0.97
N VAL A 33 8.00 1.75 -0.16
CA VAL A 33 7.42 2.87 0.61
C VAL A 33 8.46 3.53 1.52
N SER A 34 9.41 2.77 2.04
CA SER A 34 10.45 3.24 2.97
C SER A 34 11.70 3.78 2.28
N LEU A 35 11.69 3.86 0.94
CA LEU A 35 12.87 4.10 0.11
C LEU A 35 13.67 5.34 0.52
N PHE A 36 12.99 6.48 0.71
CA PHE A 36 13.64 7.76 0.95
C PHE A 36 13.43 8.32 2.36
N GLY A 37 12.44 7.85 3.13
CA GLY A 37 12.17 8.39 4.46
C GLY A 37 13.42 8.45 5.35
N PRO A 38 14.07 7.32 5.65
CA PRO A 38 15.28 7.29 6.48
C PRO A 38 16.51 7.97 5.86
N THR A 39 16.59 8.05 4.52
CA THR A 39 17.75 8.63 3.78
C THR A 39 17.56 10.08 3.40
N ALA A 40 16.35 10.64 3.61
CA ALA A 40 15.98 11.98 3.18
C ALA A 40 16.92 13.07 3.72
N LYS A 41 17.39 12.94 4.98
CA LYS A 41 18.33 13.92 5.58
C LYS A 41 19.66 13.98 4.83
N SER A 42 20.23 12.83 4.46
CA SER A 42 21.49 12.76 3.72
C SER A 42 21.36 13.36 2.33
N LEU A 43 20.29 13.00 1.60
CA LEU A 43 20.02 13.52 0.27
C LEU A 43 19.71 15.02 0.28
N ARG A 44 18.94 15.48 1.30
CA ARG A 44 18.66 16.91 1.49
C ARG A 44 19.93 17.73 1.65
N GLY A 45 20.87 17.26 2.49
CA GLY A 45 22.11 17.98 2.77
C GLY A 45 23.00 18.16 1.52
N ILE A 46 23.06 17.13 0.66
CA ILE A 46 23.92 17.15 -0.53
C ILE A 46 23.28 17.89 -1.69
N LEU A 47 22.00 17.63 -1.94
CA LEU A 47 21.26 18.23 -3.06
C LEU A 47 20.72 19.63 -2.73
N GLY A 48 20.82 20.11 -1.49
CA GLY A 48 20.26 21.39 -1.05
C GLY A 48 18.76 21.49 -1.20
N LEU A 49 18.03 20.39 -0.84
CA LEU A 49 16.59 20.32 -1.05
C LEU A 49 15.81 21.19 -0.06
N SER A 50 14.79 21.89 -0.59
CA SER A 50 13.77 22.55 0.22
C SER A 50 12.88 21.53 0.95
N PRO A 51 12.13 21.95 1.99
CA PRO A 51 11.18 21.05 2.66
C PRO A 51 10.11 20.47 1.73
N LEU A 52 9.63 21.22 0.75
CA LEU A 52 8.72 20.75 -0.30
C LEU A 52 9.37 19.66 -1.13
N GLU A 53 10.61 19.86 -1.57
CA GLU A 53 11.37 18.89 -2.37
C GLU A 53 11.66 17.60 -1.58
N VAL A 54 11.90 17.69 -0.27
CA VAL A 54 11.96 16.52 0.62
C VAL A 54 10.62 15.79 0.65
N GLY A 55 9.49 16.51 0.74
CA GLY A 55 8.16 15.94 0.64
C GLY A 55 7.94 15.18 -0.68
N LEU A 56 8.33 15.78 -1.81
CA LEU A 56 8.28 15.14 -3.13
C LEU A 56 9.17 13.89 -3.21
N LEU A 57 10.38 13.99 -2.64
CA LEU A 57 11.33 12.87 -2.63
C LEU A 57 10.75 11.64 -1.93
N VAL A 58 10.27 11.81 -0.69
CA VAL A 58 9.74 10.68 0.09
C VAL A 58 8.43 10.14 -0.47
N ALA A 59 7.67 10.97 -1.18
CA ALA A 59 6.42 10.60 -1.83
C ALA A 59 6.60 9.89 -3.18
N ALA A 60 7.72 10.11 -3.88
CA ALA A 60 7.94 9.67 -5.26
C ALA A 60 7.59 8.19 -5.51
N PRO A 61 7.98 7.22 -4.66
CA PRO A 61 7.61 5.83 -4.88
C PRO A 61 6.10 5.58 -4.86
N SER A 62 5.35 6.37 -4.09
CA SER A 62 3.91 6.19 -3.95
C SER A 62 3.12 6.66 -5.17
N LEU A 63 3.72 7.44 -6.07
CA LEU A 63 3.07 7.88 -7.31
C LEU A 63 2.75 6.69 -8.22
N SER A 64 3.74 5.95 -8.64
CA SER A 64 3.55 4.73 -9.44
C SER A 64 2.87 3.64 -8.61
N GLY A 65 3.24 3.54 -7.32
CA GLY A 65 2.67 2.59 -6.37
C GLY A 65 1.16 2.69 -6.19
N SER A 66 0.56 3.85 -6.38
CA SER A 66 -0.89 4.05 -6.34
C SER A 66 -1.54 3.93 -7.71
N LEU A 67 -1.04 4.67 -8.71
CA LEU A 67 -1.70 4.77 -10.02
C LEU A 67 -1.66 3.45 -10.80
N LEU A 68 -0.56 2.69 -10.73
CA LEU A 68 -0.44 1.41 -11.43
C LEU A 68 -1.31 0.30 -10.84
N ARG A 69 -1.88 0.48 -9.65
CA ARG A 69 -2.81 -0.51 -9.05
C ARG A 69 -4.01 -0.79 -9.95
N ILE A 70 -4.55 0.23 -10.60
CA ILE A 70 -5.75 0.10 -11.43
C ILE A 70 -5.47 -0.75 -12.68
N PRO A 71 -4.54 -0.36 -13.59
CA PRO A 71 -4.32 -1.14 -14.82
C PRO A 71 -3.71 -2.53 -14.55
N PHE A 72 -2.85 -2.65 -13.54
CA PHE A 72 -2.20 -3.94 -13.25
C PHE A 72 -3.14 -4.93 -12.55
N SER A 73 -4.10 -4.46 -11.73
CA SER A 73 -5.16 -5.31 -11.19
C SER A 73 -6.06 -5.84 -12.32
N ALA A 74 -6.40 -4.99 -13.29
CA ALA A 74 -7.13 -5.38 -14.48
C ALA A 74 -6.39 -6.45 -15.31
N TRP A 75 -5.08 -6.30 -15.45
CA TRP A 75 -4.26 -7.25 -16.20
C TRP A 75 -4.27 -8.66 -15.60
N VAL A 76 -4.48 -8.80 -14.28
CA VAL A 76 -4.62 -10.11 -13.63
C VAL A 76 -5.77 -10.92 -14.22
N ASP A 77 -6.88 -10.28 -14.58
CA ASP A 77 -8.08 -10.95 -15.12
C ASP A 77 -7.84 -11.58 -16.49
N THR A 78 -6.81 -11.15 -17.21
CA THR A 78 -6.47 -11.67 -18.53
C THR A 78 -5.38 -12.75 -18.50
N THR A 79 -4.32 -12.55 -17.69
CA THR A 79 -3.14 -13.43 -17.72
C THR A 79 -2.87 -14.17 -16.41
N GLY A 80 -3.68 -13.90 -15.39
CA GLY A 80 -3.35 -14.25 -14.00
C GLY A 80 -2.31 -13.31 -13.41
N GLY A 81 -2.10 -13.41 -12.09
CA GLY A 81 -1.29 -12.44 -11.34
C GLY A 81 0.22 -12.53 -11.56
N ARG A 82 0.76 -13.68 -11.96
CA ARG A 82 2.22 -13.91 -12.01
C ARG A 82 2.94 -12.94 -12.96
N LYS A 83 2.41 -12.72 -14.17
CA LYS A 83 3.01 -11.86 -15.18
C LYS A 83 3.02 -10.39 -14.78
N PRO A 84 1.87 -9.76 -14.39
CA PRO A 84 1.88 -8.39 -13.91
C PRO A 84 2.72 -8.18 -12.66
N PHE A 85 2.79 -9.13 -11.73
CA PHE A 85 3.69 -9.08 -10.59
C PHE A 85 5.16 -8.94 -10.99
N LEU A 86 5.62 -9.84 -11.87
CA LEU A 86 7.01 -9.85 -12.32
C LEU A 86 7.37 -8.53 -13.04
N VAL A 87 6.48 -8.01 -13.89
CA VAL A 87 6.72 -6.73 -14.57
C VAL A 87 6.92 -5.59 -13.55
N LEU A 88 6.05 -5.49 -12.55
CA LEU A 88 6.18 -4.47 -11.50
C LEU A 88 7.47 -4.61 -10.70
N LEU A 89 7.85 -5.83 -10.35
CA LEU A 89 9.09 -6.09 -9.62
C LEU A 89 10.34 -5.81 -10.48
N PHE A 90 10.33 -6.14 -11.78
CA PHE A 90 11.44 -5.80 -12.69
C PHE A 90 11.59 -4.29 -12.88
N LEU A 91 10.49 -3.54 -13.00
CA LEU A 91 10.55 -2.07 -13.02
C LEU A 91 11.13 -1.52 -11.72
N SER A 92 10.75 -2.09 -10.58
CA SER A 92 11.30 -1.73 -9.27
C SER A 92 12.81 -2.03 -9.18
N ILE A 93 13.26 -3.18 -9.70
CA ILE A 93 14.69 -3.52 -9.80
C ILE A 93 15.43 -2.50 -10.66
N ALA A 94 14.88 -2.12 -11.81
CA ALA A 94 15.50 -1.12 -12.69
C ALA A 94 15.67 0.24 -11.97
N GLY A 95 14.63 0.68 -11.24
CA GLY A 95 14.70 1.89 -10.41
C GLY A 95 15.77 1.80 -9.32
N MET A 96 15.81 0.67 -8.60
CA MET A 96 16.78 0.46 -7.52
C MET A 96 18.22 0.36 -8.04
N ALA A 97 18.43 -0.32 -9.16
CA ALA A 97 19.73 -0.40 -9.82
C ALA A 97 20.21 1.00 -10.26
N GLY A 98 19.32 1.79 -10.87
CA GLY A 98 19.60 3.17 -11.23
C GLY A 98 19.98 4.02 -10.03
N LEU A 99 19.24 3.92 -8.91
CA LEU A 99 19.57 4.63 -7.66
C LEU A 99 20.92 4.20 -7.10
N PHE A 100 21.17 2.89 -7.02
CA PHE A 100 22.45 2.37 -6.55
C PHE A 100 23.61 2.89 -7.41
N LEU A 101 23.52 2.79 -8.74
CA LEU A 101 24.58 3.25 -9.65
C LEU A 101 24.80 4.77 -9.53
N THR A 102 23.69 5.54 -9.44
CA THR A 102 23.79 7.01 -9.25
C THR A 102 24.52 7.34 -7.95
N LEU A 103 24.16 6.67 -6.85
CA LEU A 103 24.80 6.91 -5.57
C LEU A 103 26.26 6.39 -5.54
N HIS A 104 26.53 5.24 -6.14
CA HIS A 104 27.86 4.65 -6.15
C HIS A 104 28.90 5.52 -6.89
N PHE A 105 28.51 6.11 -8.02
CA PHE A 105 29.46 6.88 -8.85
C PHE A 105 29.52 8.37 -8.52
N TYR A 106 28.45 8.94 -7.94
CA TYR A 106 28.35 10.40 -7.79
C TYR A 106 28.23 10.88 -6.33
N TYR A 107 27.80 10.03 -5.39
CA TYR A 107 27.65 10.41 -3.98
C TYR A 107 28.98 10.32 -3.22
N PRO A 108 29.29 11.25 -2.31
CA PRO A 108 28.61 12.54 -2.07
C PRO A 108 29.13 13.68 -2.94
N GLU A 109 30.38 13.60 -3.45
CA GLU A 109 31.17 14.74 -3.92
C GLU A 109 30.78 15.24 -5.31
N ARG A 110 30.23 14.37 -6.15
CA ARG A 110 29.91 14.65 -7.57
C ARG A 110 28.40 14.70 -7.83
N MET A 111 27.58 14.96 -6.80
CA MET A 111 26.13 14.91 -6.90
C MET A 111 25.49 16.30 -6.81
N PRO A 112 25.48 17.08 -7.91
CA PRO A 112 24.86 18.40 -7.91
C PRO A 112 23.33 18.30 -7.84
N ARG A 113 22.67 19.42 -7.52
CA ARG A 113 21.20 19.54 -7.43
C ARG A 113 20.48 19.07 -8.69
N SER A 114 21.10 19.16 -9.87
CA SER A 114 20.54 18.68 -11.14
C SER A 114 20.22 17.18 -11.18
N PHE A 115 20.74 16.38 -10.22
CA PHE A 115 20.37 14.97 -10.08
C PHE A 115 19.00 14.77 -9.43
N PHE A 116 18.40 15.79 -8.82
CA PHE A 116 17.11 15.64 -8.11
C PHE A 116 15.99 15.06 -9.00
N PRO A 117 15.74 15.55 -10.24
CA PRO A 117 14.73 14.94 -11.12
C PRO A 117 15.03 13.48 -11.47
N LEU A 118 16.30 13.11 -11.65
CA LEU A 118 16.69 11.71 -11.88
C LEU A 118 16.37 10.84 -10.69
N ILE A 119 16.70 11.29 -9.48
CA ILE A 119 16.39 10.54 -8.23
C ILE A 119 14.89 10.38 -8.03
N LEU A 120 14.11 11.43 -8.31
CA LEU A 120 12.64 11.33 -8.28
C LEU A 120 12.12 10.28 -9.27
N PHE A 121 12.59 10.32 -10.52
CA PHE A 121 12.21 9.36 -11.55
C PHE A 121 12.57 7.91 -11.14
N LEU A 122 13.78 7.70 -10.64
CA LEU A 122 14.22 6.39 -10.15
C LEU A 122 13.40 5.93 -8.94
N GLY A 123 13.03 6.86 -8.06
CA GLY A 123 12.10 6.61 -6.94
C GLY A 123 10.71 6.18 -7.43
N VAL A 124 10.19 6.83 -8.46
CA VAL A 124 8.92 6.43 -9.10
C VAL A 124 9.03 5.01 -9.70
N LEU A 125 10.14 4.69 -10.36
CA LEU A 125 10.36 3.31 -10.86
C LEU A 125 10.44 2.28 -9.71
N CYS A 126 11.16 2.58 -8.63
CA CYS A 126 11.17 1.72 -7.43
C CYS A 126 9.76 1.51 -6.89
N GLY A 127 8.93 2.53 -6.92
CA GLY A 127 7.55 2.53 -6.46
C GLY A 127 6.62 1.59 -7.23
N CYS A 128 7.00 1.14 -8.44
CA CYS A 128 6.22 0.13 -9.19
C CYS A 128 5.99 -1.14 -8.36
N GLY A 129 6.96 -1.50 -7.50
CA GLY A 129 6.82 -2.61 -6.55
C GLY A 129 5.67 -2.46 -5.56
N ILE A 130 5.30 -1.23 -5.19
CA ILE A 130 4.18 -0.95 -4.27
C ILE A 130 2.83 -1.37 -4.89
N ALA A 131 2.69 -1.27 -6.22
CA ALA A 131 1.45 -1.63 -6.93
C ALA A 131 1.15 -3.14 -6.92
N THR A 132 2.12 -3.99 -6.56
CA THR A 132 1.93 -5.44 -6.40
C THR A 132 0.84 -5.79 -5.39
N PHE A 133 0.48 -4.87 -4.47
CA PHE A 133 -0.66 -5.03 -3.56
C PHE A 133 -1.94 -5.44 -4.28
N SER A 134 -2.36 -4.68 -5.30
CA SER A 134 -3.62 -4.94 -5.99
C SER A 134 -3.56 -6.19 -6.88
N VAL A 135 -2.41 -6.45 -7.49
CA VAL A 135 -2.17 -7.68 -8.27
C VAL A 135 -2.33 -8.92 -7.39
N GLY A 136 -1.76 -8.90 -6.18
CA GLY A 136 -1.84 -10.03 -5.27
C GLY A 136 -3.21 -10.21 -4.64
N ILE A 137 -3.96 -9.13 -4.37
CA ILE A 137 -5.37 -9.23 -3.95
C ILE A 137 -6.16 -10.07 -4.96
N SER A 138 -6.10 -9.72 -6.23
CA SER A 138 -6.77 -10.45 -7.31
C SER A 138 -6.23 -11.89 -7.45
N GLN A 139 -4.91 -12.05 -7.43
CA GLN A 139 -4.28 -13.38 -7.54
C GLN A 139 -4.69 -14.32 -6.42
N VAL A 140 -4.73 -13.85 -5.16
CA VAL A 140 -5.15 -14.65 -3.99
C VAL A 140 -6.64 -14.95 -4.07
N ALA A 141 -7.47 -14.00 -4.49
CA ALA A 141 -8.90 -14.20 -4.66
C ALA A 141 -9.24 -15.35 -5.61
N TYR A 142 -8.47 -15.52 -6.69
CA TYR A 142 -8.66 -16.64 -7.63
C TYR A 142 -8.24 -18.01 -7.07
N TRP A 143 -7.40 -18.05 -6.03
CA TRP A 143 -6.97 -19.31 -5.40
C TRP A 143 -7.93 -19.82 -4.33
N TYR A 144 -8.71 -18.94 -3.68
CA TYR A 144 -9.51 -19.27 -2.51
C TYR A 144 -11.00 -19.21 -2.78
N PRO A 145 -11.79 -20.11 -2.19
CA PRO A 145 -13.24 -20.03 -2.21
C PRO A 145 -13.73 -18.81 -1.42
N LYS A 146 -14.90 -18.26 -1.80
CA LYS A 146 -15.48 -17.03 -1.22
C LYS A 146 -15.55 -17.08 0.31
N ALA A 147 -15.88 -18.25 0.88
CA ALA A 147 -15.99 -18.46 2.32
C ALA A 147 -14.65 -18.24 3.08
N ARG A 148 -13.50 -18.34 2.40
CA ARG A 148 -12.16 -18.18 2.99
C ARG A 148 -11.45 -16.91 2.54
N HIS A 149 -12.07 -16.04 1.76
CA HIS A 149 -11.48 -14.81 1.26
C HIS A 149 -11.00 -13.88 2.37
N GLY A 150 -11.81 -13.69 3.42
CA GLY A 150 -11.45 -12.83 4.54
C GLY A 150 -10.12 -13.21 5.18
N THR A 151 -9.94 -14.49 5.49
CA THR A 151 -8.70 -15.01 6.08
C THR A 151 -7.53 -14.92 5.10
N ALA A 152 -7.71 -15.32 3.84
CA ALA A 152 -6.64 -15.34 2.86
C ALA A 152 -6.15 -13.93 2.50
N LEU A 153 -7.07 -13.01 2.21
CA LEU A 153 -6.74 -11.62 1.89
C LEU A 153 -6.24 -10.85 3.11
N GLY A 154 -6.76 -11.16 4.31
CA GLY A 154 -6.26 -10.61 5.57
C GLY A 154 -4.81 -11.02 5.84
N THR A 155 -4.47 -12.30 5.65
CA THR A 155 -3.10 -12.81 5.76
C THR A 155 -2.17 -12.17 4.74
N TYR A 156 -2.60 -12.13 3.47
CA TYR A 156 -1.86 -11.48 2.39
C TYR A 156 -1.54 -10.01 2.71
N ALA A 157 -2.58 -9.24 3.01
CA ALA A 157 -2.43 -7.81 3.29
C ALA A 157 -1.71 -7.54 4.61
N GLY A 158 -1.98 -8.32 5.66
CA GLY A 158 -1.35 -8.15 6.98
C GLY A 158 0.16 -8.37 6.92
N ILE A 159 0.60 -9.50 6.38
CA ILE A 159 2.03 -9.84 6.30
C ILE A 159 2.76 -8.91 5.31
N GLY A 160 2.18 -8.68 4.11
CA GLY A 160 2.82 -7.84 3.12
C GLY A 160 2.98 -6.39 3.56
N ASN A 161 2.00 -5.85 4.29
CA ASN A 161 2.07 -4.49 4.84
C ASN A 161 3.13 -4.29 5.94
N LEU A 162 3.72 -5.34 6.49
CA LEU A 162 4.83 -5.22 7.47
C LEU A 162 6.12 -4.70 6.82
N ALA A 163 6.31 -4.93 5.51
CA ALA A 163 7.56 -4.62 4.82
C ALA A 163 8.01 -3.15 4.99
N PRO A 164 7.19 -2.12 4.74
CA PRO A 164 7.61 -0.74 4.95
C PRO A 164 8.11 -0.47 6.37
N GLY A 165 7.41 -0.98 7.38
CA GLY A 165 7.81 -0.81 8.78
C GLY A 165 9.16 -1.47 9.09
N ILE A 166 9.35 -2.71 8.63
CA ILE A 166 10.60 -3.47 8.80
C ILE A 166 11.76 -2.74 8.09
N PHE A 167 11.56 -2.28 6.85
CA PHE A 167 12.61 -1.58 6.11
C PHE A 167 12.91 -0.18 6.68
N THR A 168 11.89 0.55 7.16
CA THR A 168 12.10 1.81 7.87
C THR A 168 12.90 1.62 9.15
N LEU A 169 12.69 0.51 9.86
CA LEU A 169 13.45 0.13 11.05
C LEU A 169 14.90 -0.26 10.69
N LEU A 170 15.10 -1.11 9.68
CA LEU A 170 16.41 -1.69 9.36
C LEU A 170 17.33 -0.74 8.59
N LEU A 171 16.79 0.13 7.73
CA LEU A 171 17.58 0.98 6.85
C LEU A 171 18.56 1.91 7.60
N PRO A 172 18.21 2.55 8.74
CA PRO A 172 19.18 3.35 9.50
C PRO A 172 20.39 2.55 10.02
N PHE A 173 20.19 1.28 10.39
CA PHE A 173 21.31 0.41 10.79
C PHE A 173 22.20 0.06 9.59
N ALA A 174 21.60 -0.21 8.43
CA ALA A 174 22.35 -0.42 7.20
C ALA A 174 23.15 0.83 6.79
N LEU A 175 22.56 2.04 6.94
CA LEU A 175 23.24 3.30 6.67
C LEU A 175 24.49 3.50 7.55
N VAL A 176 24.42 3.15 8.82
CA VAL A 176 25.56 3.25 9.73
C VAL A 176 26.67 2.25 9.40
N SER A 177 26.29 1.02 9.01
CA SER A 177 27.27 -0.07 8.77
C SER A 177 27.85 -0.09 7.35
N MET A 178 27.06 0.30 6.33
CA MET A 178 27.41 0.14 4.90
C MET A 178 27.40 1.47 4.14
N GLY A 179 27.03 2.57 4.78
CA GLY A 179 26.83 3.86 4.12
C GLY A 179 25.62 3.86 3.16
N LEU A 180 25.41 4.98 2.47
CA LEU A 180 24.22 5.17 1.62
C LEU A 180 24.23 4.23 0.41
N ALA A 181 25.30 4.21 -0.38
CA ALA A 181 25.38 3.36 -1.58
C ALA A 181 25.33 1.86 -1.23
N GLY A 182 26.05 1.44 -0.17
CA GLY A 182 26.03 0.06 0.30
C GLY A 182 24.65 -0.41 0.76
N SER A 183 23.89 0.46 1.41
CA SER A 183 22.51 0.16 1.83
C SER A 183 21.58 -0.07 0.64
N TYR A 184 21.68 0.73 -0.41
CA TYR A 184 20.90 0.55 -1.64
C TYR A 184 21.36 -0.67 -2.44
N LEU A 185 22.66 -1.02 -2.41
CA LEU A 185 23.14 -2.28 -2.99
C LEU A 185 22.55 -3.49 -2.27
N ALA A 186 22.56 -3.49 -0.94
CA ALA A 186 21.96 -4.56 -0.15
C ALA A 186 20.45 -4.72 -0.44
N TRP A 187 19.76 -3.57 -0.59
CA TRP A 187 18.33 -3.60 -0.95
C TRP A 187 18.10 -4.08 -2.38
N LEU A 188 18.95 -3.67 -3.34
CA LEU A 188 18.92 -4.20 -4.70
C LEU A 188 19.10 -5.73 -4.73
N ALA A 189 20.08 -6.23 -3.97
CA ALA A 189 20.31 -7.69 -3.84
C ALA A 189 19.09 -8.42 -3.27
N PHE A 190 18.48 -7.86 -2.20
CA PHE A 190 17.23 -8.38 -1.62
C PHE A 190 16.09 -8.39 -2.66
N LEU A 191 15.92 -7.32 -3.43
CA LEU A 191 14.87 -7.18 -4.44
C LEU A 191 15.07 -8.17 -5.60
N ILE A 192 16.30 -8.36 -6.07
CA ILE A 192 16.64 -9.35 -7.10
C ILE A 192 16.41 -10.76 -6.59
N ALA A 193 16.95 -11.12 -5.42
CA ALA A 193 16.80 -12.44 -4.82
C ALA A 193 15.32 -12.76 -4.56
N GLY A 194 14.58 -11.80 -3.99
CA GLY A 194 13.17 -11.93 -3.72
C GLY A 194 12.32 -12.07 -4.99
N THR A 195 12.63 -11.31 -6.04
CA THR A 195 11.95 -11.42 -7.34
C THR A 195 12.25 -12.78 -7.98
N GLY A 196 13.51 -13.27 -7.90
CA GLY A 196 13.88 -14.61 -8.35
C GLY A 196 13.10 -15.69 -7.59
N LEU A 197 13.01 -15.57 -6.26
CA LEU A 197 12.20 -16.49 -5.45
C LEU A 197 10.72 -16.42 -5.83
N TYR A 198 10.15 -15.21 -6.02
CA TYR A 198 8.78 -15.08 -6.51
C TYR A 198 8.60 -15.71 -7.90
N ALA A 199 9.55 -15.58 -8.81
CA ALA A 199 9.49 -16.20 -10.13
C ALA A 199 9.40 -17.75 -10.05
N VAL A 200 9.99 -18.35 -9.01
CA VAL A 200 9.92 -19.79 -8.75
C VAL A 200 8.63 -20.20 -8.05
N VAL A 201 8.23 -19.47 -6.98
CA VAL A 201 7.09 -19.88 -6.14
C VAL A 201 5.77 -19.27 -6.58
N GLY A 202 5.77 -18.10 -7.23
CA GLY A 202 4.59 -17.40 -7.72
C GLY A 202 3.85 -18.21 -8.78
N ARG A 203 2.58 -18.51 -8.55
CA ARG A 203 1.75 -19.35 -9.42
C ARG A 203 0.40 -18.70 -9.67
N ASN A 204 -0.07 -18.78 -10.90
CA ASN A 204 -1.44 -18.45 -11.26
C ASN A 204 -2.40 -19.52 -10.76
N ALA A 205 -3.66 -19.16 -10.48
CA ALA A 205 -4.71 -20.13 -10.20
C ALA A 205 -4.93 -21.08 -11.40
N TRP A 206 -5.54 -22.23 -11.16
CA TRP A 206 -5.62 -23.34 -12.12
C TRP A 206 -6.27 -22.94 -13.44
N TYR A 207 -7.31 -22.12 -13.40
CA TYR A 207 -7.97 -21.59 -14.60
C TYR A 207 -6.96 -20.94 -15.57
N PHE A 208 -6.17 -19.99 -15.07
CA PHE A 208 -5.19 -19.29 -15.92
C PHE A 208 -4.09 -20.20 -16.43
N GLN A 209 -3.72 -21.22 -15.65
CA GLN A 209 -2.73 -22.21 -16.10
C GLN A 209 -3.28 -23.06 -17.24
N MET A 210 -4.56 -23.48 -17.20
CA MET A 210 -5.21 -24.26 -18.24
C MET A 210 -5.39 -23.42 -19.52
N VAL A 211 -5.89 -22.20 -19.39
CA VAL A 211 -6.05 -21.29 -20.55
C VAL A 211 -4.71 -21.00 -21.23
N ALA A 212 -3.64 -20.79 -20.43
CA ALA A 212 -2.29 -20.59 -20.98
C ALA A 212 -1.73 -21.81 -21.71
N GLN A 213 -2.25 -23.01 -21.46
CA GLN A 213 -1.92 -24.26 -22.17
C GLN A 213 -2.85 -24.53 -23.36
N GLY A 214 -3.71 -23.55 -23.73
CA GLY A 214 -4.61 -23.64 -24.89
C GLY A 214 -5.95 -24.33 -24.61
N VAL A 215 -6.31 -24.58 -23.35
CA VAL A 215 -7.65 -25.11 -23.02
C VAL A 215 -8.70 -24.03 -23.24
N PRO A 216 -9.78 -24.30 -23.99
CA PRO A 216 -10.88 -23.37 -24.16
C PRO A 216 -11.49 -22.93 -22.82
N VAL A 217 -11.95 -21.68 -22.74
CA VAL A 217 -12.51 -21.10 -21.50
C VAL A 217 -13.69 -21.92 -20.96
N GLU A 218 -14.54 -22.42 -21.85
CA GLU A 218 -15.73 -23.23 -21.57
C GLU A 218 -15.39 -24.55 -20.85
N GLU A 219 -14.19 -25.08 -21.11
CA GLU A 219 -13.70 -26.32 -20.51
C GLU A 219 -12.79 -26.04 -19.30
N ALA A 220 -12.00 -24.97 -19.34
CA ALA A 220 -11.11 -24.58 -18.24
C ALA A 220 -11.89 -24.19 -16.96
N LYS A 221 -13.02 -23.51 -17.10
CA LYS A 221 -13.85 -23.11 -15.95
C LYS A 221 -14.38 -24.33 -15.15
N PRO A 222 -15.12 -25.29 -15.72
CA PRO A 222 -15.62 -26.43 -14.98
C PRO A 222 -14.49 -27.31 -14.45
N ALA A 223 -13.40 -27.47 -15.19
CA ALA A 223 -12.25 -28.26 -14.76
C ALA A 223 -11.53 -27.63 -13.55
N SER A 224 -11.44 -26.31 -13.49
CA SER A 224 -10.87 -25.59 -12.35
C SER A 224 -11.84 -25.54 -11.17
N ALA A 225 -13.15 -25.42 -11.43
CA ALA A 225 -14.20 -25.49 -10.40
C ALA A 225 -14.20 -26.85 -9.69
N ALA A 226 -14.01 -27.95 -10.41
CA ALA A 226 -13.88 -29.29 -9.84
C ALA A 226 -12.68 -29.42 -8.88
N ARG A 227 -11.69 -28.52 -8.95
CA ARG A 227 -10.53 -28.42 -8.02
C ARG A 227 -10.78 -27.47 -6.85
N GLY A 228 -11.95 -26.82 -6.78
CA GLY A 228 -12.34 -25.89 -5.73
C GLY A 228 -12.06 -24.43 -6.05
N GLN A 229 -11.79 -24.05 -7.31
CA GLN A 229 -11.74 -22.65 -7.72
C GLN A 229 -13.17 -22.14 -7.96
N GLU A 230 -13.60 -21.14 -7.17
CA GLU A 230 -14.96 -20.59 -7.25
C GLU A 230 -15.05 -19.28 -8.02
N ILE A 231 -13.93 -18.55 -8.13
CA ILE A 231 -13.88 -17.24 -8.76
C ILE A 231 -13.15 -17.34 -10.09
N PHE A 232 -13.76 -16.75 -11.09
CA PHE A 232 -13.26 -16.67 -12.46
C PHE A 232 -13.33 -15.21 -12.93
N PRO A 233 -12.50 -14.80 -13.93
CA PRO A 233 -12.61 -13.47 -14.49
C PRO A 233 -14.05 -13.17 -14.91
N ALA A 234 -14.62 -12.12 -14.36
CA ALA A 234 -15.93 -11.60 -14.79
C ALA A 234 -15.67 -10.63 -15.95
N GLY A 235 -16.27 -10.89 -17.08
CA GLY A 235 -16.14 -10.25 -18.38
C GLY A 235 -15.51 -8.86 -18.47
N ASN A 236 -16.11 -7.78 -18.04
CA ASN A 236 -15.61 -6.45 -18.38
C ASN A 236 -15.24 -5.62 -17.13
N LEU A 237 -13.94 -5.63 -16.74
CA LEU A 237 -13.45 -4.80 -15.63
C LEU A 237 -13.69 -3.32 -15.88
N ILE A 238 -13.55 -2.85 -17.13
CA ILE A 238 -13.79 -1.45 -17.52
C ILE A 238 -15.24 -1.07 -17.21
N GLU A 239 -16.17 -1.96 -17.51
CA GLU A 239 -17.59 -1.75 -17.22
C GLU A 239 -17.84 -1.64 -15.70
N SER A 240 -17.24 -2.52 -14.90
CA SER A 240 -17.34 -2.46 -13.43
C SER A 240 -16.69 -1.18 -12.86
N LEU A 241 -15.55 -0.74 -13.40
CA LEU A 241 -14.93 0.52 -13.04
C LEU A 241 -15.82 1.71 -13.40
N LEU A 242 -16.37 1.74 -14.62
CA LEU A 242 -17.25 2.83 -15.08
C LEU A 242 -18.56 2.86 -14.28
N LEU A 243 -19.14 1.70 -13.99
CA LEU A 243 -20.36 1.62 -13.18
C LEU A 243 -20.11 2.14 -11.77
N SER A 244 -19.08 1.65 -11.09
CA SER A 244 -18.74 2.09 -9.73
C SER A 244 -18.32 3.56 -9.67
N ALA A 245 -17.69 4.11 -10.72
CA ALA A 245 -17.33 5.53 -10.79
C ALA A 245 -18.54 6.48 -10.78
N ARG A 246 -19.72 6.01 -11.23
CA ARG A 246 -20.98 6.78 -11.18
C ARG A 246 -21.63 6.79 -9.81
N ILE A 247 -21.19 5.93 -8.90
CA ILE A 247 -21.76 5.78 -7.55
C ILE A 247 -20.97 6.66 -6.59
N TRP A 248 -21.61 7.71 -6.04
CA TRP A 248 -20.96 8.66 -5.13
C TRP A 248 -20.32 8.00 -3.89
N LYS A 249 -20.88 6.88 -3.41
CA LYS A 249 -20.36 6.12 -2.27
C LYS A 249 -18.96 5.57 -2.53
N THR A 250 -18.63 5.24 -3.78
CA THR A 250 -17.29 4.86 -4.20
C THR A 250 -16.28 5.96 -3.87
N TRP A 251 -16.61 7.22 -4.22
CA TRP A 251 -15.73 8.37 -3.99
C TRP A 251 -15.63 8.75 -2.51
N ALA A 252 -16.71 8.57 -1.76
CA ALA A 252 -16.66 8.72 -0.31
C ALA A 252 -15.67 7.71 0.32
N LEU A 253 -15.70 6.45 -0.11
CA LEU A 253 -14.78 5.41 0.35
C LEU A 253 -13.35 5.61 -0.17
N VAL A 254 -13.16 6.15 -1.37
CA VAL A 254 -11.86 6.62 -1.88
C VAL A 254 -11.28 7.69 -0.95
N ALA A 255 -12.07 8.69 -0.56
CA ALA A 255 -11.61 9.76 0.33
C ALA A 255 -11.24 9.23 1.73
N VAL A 256 -12.03 8.32 2.29
CA VAL A 256 -11.71 7.67 3.58
C VAL A 256 -10.43 6.84 3.47
N TYR A 257 -10.24 6.10 2.40
CA TYR A 257 -9.04 5.27 2.20
C TYR A 257 -7.80 6.12 1.86
N PHE A 258 -7.98 7.25 1.16
CA PHE A 258 -6.95 8.28 0.97
C PHE A 258 -6.44 8.82 2.31
N THR A 259 -7.37 9.10 3.22
CA THR A 259 -7.03 9.57 4.57
C THR A 259 -6.28 8.51 5.37
N THR A 260 -6.74 7.27 5.34
CA THR A 260 -6.26 6.23 6.26
C THR A 260 -5.14 5.39 5.68
N PHE A 261 -5.29 4.81 4.50
CA PHE A 261 -4.22 4.02 3.89
C PHE A 261 -3.21 4.91 3.15
N GLY A 262 -3.68 5.91 2.43
CA GLY A 262 -2.81 6.93 1.85
C GLY A 262 -2.03 7.66 2.94
N GLY A 263 -2.70 8.06 4.01
CA GLY A 263 -2.09 8.64 5.21
C GLY A 263 -1.07 7.73 5.89
N PHE A 264 -1.36 6.42 6.00
CA PHE A 264 -0.43 5.42 6.51
C PHE A 264 0.87 5.36 5.70
N ILE A 265 0.76 5.29 4.36
CA ILE A 265 1.93 5.30 3.47
C ILE A 265 2.68 6.62 3.60
N ALA A 266 1.97 7.75 3.58
CA ALA A 266 2.54 9.09 3.71
C ALA A 266 3.34 9.23 5.01
N LEU A 267 2.77 8.84 6.15
CA LEU A 267 3.44 8.93 7.44
C LEU A 267 4.58 7.93 7.58
N THR A 268 4.49 6.72 7.03
CA THR A 268 5.62 5.78 7.01
C THR A 268 6.85 6.39 6.34
N ALA A 269 6.64 7.16 5.26
CA ALA A 269 7.72 7.85 4.54
C ALA A 269 8.14 9.17 5.19
N TRP A 270 7.22 9.93 5.81
CA TRP A 270 7.47 11.25 6.38
C TRP A 270 7.94 11.25 7.83
N LEU A 271 7.48 10.33 8.67
CA LEU A 271 7.84 10.31 10.10
C LEU A 271 9.34 10.25 10.38
N PRO A 272 10.20 9.52 9.62
CA PRO A 272 11.65 9.63 9.81
C PRO A 272 12.16 11.07 9.68
N VAL A 273 11.67 11.82 8.68
CA VAL A 273 12.01 13.22 8.46
C VAL A 273 11.52 14.08 9.63
N TYR A 274 10.27 13.87 10.07
CA TYR A 274 9.67 14.57 11.21
C TYR A 274 10.49 14.38 12.50
N TRP A 275 10.78 13.15 12.88
CA TRP A 275 11.51 12.86 14.13
C TRP A 275 12.92 13.43 14.13
N ILE A 276 13.65 13.32 13.01
CA ILE A 276 15.01 13.85 12.88
C ILE A 276 15.00 15.38 12.88
N SER A 277 14.11 16.00 12.12
CA SER A 277 14.16 17.45 11.89
C SER A 277 13.50 18.26 13.00
N PHE A 278 12.45 17.73 13.63
CA PHE A 278 11.71 18.44 14.68
C PHE A 278 12.27 18.18 16.09
N TYR A 279 12.62 16.92 16.40
CA TYR A 279 13.14 16.53 17.72
C TYR A 279 14.65 16.30 17.75
N ALA A 280 15.34 16.45 16.64
CA ALA A 280 16.78 16.24 16.54
C ALA A 280 17.26 14.86 17.02
N VAL A 281 16.40 13.83 16.96
CA VAL A 281 16.78 12.47 17.35
C VAL A 281 17.70 11.84 16.29
N THR A 282 18.42 10.79 16.70
CA THR A 282 19.28 10.06 15.78
C THR A 282 18.47 9.34 14.69
N PRO A 283 19.05 9.09 13.50
CA PRO A 283 18.38 8.34 12.44
C PRO A 283 17.86 6.98 12.87
N VAL A 284 18.59 6.29 13.79
CA VAL A 284 18.18 5.00 14.33
C VAL A 284 16.91 5.13 15.17
N VAL A 285 16.83 6.11 16.06
CA VAL A 285 15.62 6.36 16.88
C VAL A 285 14.44 6.74 15.98
N ALA A 286 14.66 7.62 15.00
CA ALA A 286 13.63 8.03 14.04
C ALA A 286 13.09 6.84 13.24
N GLY A 287 13.97 6.00 12.72
CA GLY A 287 13.60 4.78 11.98
C GLY A 287 12.86 3.78 12.88
N THR A 288 13.27 3.64 14.16
CA THR A 288 12.58 2.77 15.12
C THR A 288 11.15 3.26 15.38
N LEU A 289 10.95 4.54 15.63
CA LEU A 289 9.62 5.12 15.89
C LEU A 289 8.71 5.03 14.66
N ALA A 290 9.23 5.38 13.48
CA ALA A 290 8.46 5.32 12.23
C ALA A 290 8.19 3.86 11.80
N GLY A 291 9.15 2.96 11.99
CA GLY A 291 8.98 1.53 11.76
C GLY A 291 7.94 0.91 12.70
N ALA A 292 8.00 1.23 13.99
CA ALA A 292 7.03 0.78 14.98
C ALA A 292 5.61 1.28 14.65
N TYR A 293 5.47 2.55 14.25
CA TYR A 293 4.20 3.08 13.73
C TYR A 293 3.66 2.25 12.57
N SER A 294 4.49 1.98 11.57
CA SER A 294 4.08 1.25 10.37
C SER A 294 3.72 -0.22 10.66
N ILE A 295 4.52 -0.89 11.50
CA ILE A 295 4.26 -2.27 11.95
C ILE A 295 2.96 -2.32 12.76
N LEU A 296 2.77 -1.41 13.72
CA LEU A 296 1.55 -1.36 14.52
C LEU A 296 0.31 -1.15 13.65
N THR A 297 0.35 -0.18 12.71
CA THR A 297 -0.76 0.07 11.78
C THR A 297 -1.12 -1.19 10.98
N SER A 298 -0.12 -1.95 10.55
CA SER A 298 -0.31 -3.18 9.78
C SER A 298 -0.91 -4.31 10.62
N LEU A 299 -0.47 -4.47 11.87
CA LEU A 299 -0.96 -5.50 12.78
C LEU A 299 -2.39 -5.23 13.26
N VAL A 300 -2.68 -3.99 13.67
CA VAL A 300 -4.03 -3.64 14.16
C VAL A 300 -5.09 -3.71 13.05
N ARG A 301 -4.69 -3.66 11.77
CA ARG A 301 -5.59 -3.87 10.63
C ARG A 301 -6.28 -5.24 10.70
N VAL A 302 -5.57 -6.28 11.14
CA VAL A 302 -6.16 -7.64 11.30
C VAL A 302 -7.27 -7.61 12.36
N GLY A 303 -6.98 -6.99 13.52
CA GLY A 303 -7.99 -6.79 14.58
C GLY A 303 -9.16 -5.92 14.13
N GLY A 304 -8.88 -4.90 13.29
CA GLY A 304 -9.91 -4.03 12.69
C GLY A 304 -10.90 -4.78 11.82
N GLY A 305 -10.44 -5.79 11.07
CA GLY A 305 -11.32 -6.68 10.31
C GLY A 305 -12.32 -7.43 11.21
N TYR A 306 -11.79 -8.07 12.25
CA TYR A 306 -12.63 -8.77 13.24
C TYR A 306 -13.62 -7.82 13.95
N LEU A 307 -13.17 -6.63 14.33
CA LEU A 307 -14.03 -5.62 14.95
C LEU A 307 -15.14 -5.15 14.00
N SER A 308 -14.81 -4.96 12.71
CA SER A 308 -15.78 -4.62 11.67
C SER A 308 -16.83 -5.71 11.47
N ASP A 309 -16.46 -6.99 11.64
CA ASP A 309 -17.40 -8.08 11.51
C ASP A 309 -18.40 -8.12 12.66
N ARG A 310 -18.00 -7.70 13.86
CA ARG A 310 -18.86 -7.64 15.04
C ARG A 310 -19.71 -6.38 15.14
N LEU A 311 -19.12 -5.21 14.93
CA LEU A 311 -19.78 -3.92 15.15
C LEU A 311 -20.36 -3.28 13.88
N GLY A 312 -20.03 -3.86 12.69
CA GLY A 312 -20.29 -3.24 11.41
C GLY A 312 -19.18 -2.27 10.98
N GLY A 313 -19.04 -2.11 9.65
CA GLY A 313 -17.97 -1.28 9.07
C GLY A 313 -18.06 0.19 9.44
N GLU A 314 -19.29 0.74 9.49
CA GLU A 314 -19.54 2.15 9.77
C GLU A 314 -19.16 2.53 11.21
N LEU A 315 -19.61 1.77 12.21
CA LEU A 315 -19.31 2.08 13.61
C LEU A 315 -17.83 1.88 13.91
N THR A 316 -17.24 0.79 13.40
CA THR A 316 -15.80 0.54 13.52
C THR A 316 -14.98 1.66 12.87
N GLY A 317 -15.37 2.13 11.68
CA GLY A 317 -14.71 3.23 11.00
C GLY A 317 -14.82 4.55 11.78
N ILE A 318 -16.00 4.89 12.32
CA ILE A 318 -16.20 6.10 13.14
C ILE A 318 -15.31 6.07 14.38
N LEU A 319 -15.33 4.99 15.17
CA LEU A 319 -14.52 4.86 16.38
C LEU A 319 -13.02 4.98 16.07
N ALA A 320 -12.57 4.31 15.02
CA ALA A 320 -11.16 4.35 14.61
C ALA A 320 -10.74 5.72 14.08
N LEU A 321 -11.60 6.40 13.31
CA LEU A 321 -11.33 7.78 12.86
C LEU A 321 -11.32 8.79 14.01
N CYS A 322 -12.10 8.58 15.09
CA CYS A 322 -11.98 9.38 16.30
C CYS A 322 -10.61 9.20 16.96
N PHE A 323 -10.09 7.98 17.05
CA PHE A 323 -8.71 7.74 17.52
C PHE A 323 -7.70 8.47 16.63
N MET A 324 -7.85 8.37 15.30
CA MET A 324 -6.99 9.08 14.36
C MET A 324 -7.05 10.60 14.56
N LEU A 325 -8.25 11.16 14.73
CA LEU A 325 -8.46 12.61 14.95
C LEU A 325 -7.76 13.08 16.23
N VAL A 326 -7.93 12.34 17.34
CA VAL A 326 -7.25 12.64 18.61
C VAL A 326 -5.72 12.60 18.41
N GLY A 327 -5.18 11.56 17.77
CA GLY A 327 -3.75 11.47 17.48
C GLY A 327 -3.25 12.63 16.61
N ALA A 328 -4.00 13.02 15.58
CA ALA A 328 -3.66 14.14 14.71
C ALA A 328 -3.67 15.49 15.46
N LEU A 329 -4.66 15.72 16.33
CA LEU A 329 -4.70 16.90 17.19
C LEU A 329 -3.51 16.95 18.18
N MET A 330 -3.20 15.82 18.82
CA MET A 330 -2.05 15.73 19.72
C MET A 330 -0.75 16.04 18.97
N MET A 331 -0.52 15.51 17.76
CA MET A 331 0.66 15.82 16.95
C MET A 331 0.73 17.28 16.53
N THR A 332 -0.43 17.90 16.20
CA THR A 332 -0.51 19.30 15.77
C THR A 332 -0.18 20.26 16.90
N LEU A 333 -0.65 19.96 18.10
CA LEU A 333 -0.59 20.89 19.25
C LEU A 333 0.63 20.65 20.15
N SER A 334 1.29 19.51 20.04
CA SER A 334 2.36 19.12 20.95
C SER A 334 3.76 19.44 20.43
N GLY A 335 4.55 20.13 21.26
CA GLY A 335 6.01 20.17 21.16
C GLY A 335 6.72 19.11 22.04
N ASN A 336 5.96 18.28 22.77
CA ASN A 336 6.51 17.29 23.70
C ASN A 336 6.75 15.95 22.99
N PHE A 337 7.99 15.46 23.01
CA PHE A 337 8.40 14.21 22.37
C PHE A 337 7.55 13.00 22.79
N ARG A 338 7.35 12.81 24.10
CA ARG A 338 6.60 11.65 24.65
C ARG A 338 5.14 11.68 24.18
N LEU A 339 4.53 12.86 24.18
CA LEU A 339 3.14 13.03 23.74
C LEU A 339 3.02 12.76 22.25
N SER A 340 3.99 13.16 21.43
CA SER A 340 4.00 12.86 20.00
C SER A 340 4.19 11.35 19.71
N VAL A 341 4.95 10.62 20.53
CA VAL A 341 5.03 9.16 20.41
C VAL A 341 3.68 8.51 20.71
N VAL A 342 2.98 8.92 21.76
CA VAL A 342 1.62 8.45 22.07
C VAL A 342 0.66 8.81 20.95
N ALA A 343 0.74 10.02 20.40
CA ALA A 343 -0.08 10.46 19.28
C ALA A 343 0.14 9.57 18.03
N GLY A 344 1.39 9.17 17.77
CA GLY A 344 1.73 8.22 16.72
C GLY A 344 1.03 6.86 16.90
N ILE A 345 0.88 6.39 18.12
CA ILE A 345 0.13 5.15 18.43
C ILE A 345 -1.36 5.33 18.10
N PHE A 346 -1.97 6.48 18.47
CA PHE A 346 -3.36 6.78 18.14
C PHE A 346 -3.59 6.84 16.63
N LEU A 347 -2.68 7.49 15.88
CA LEU A 347 -2.71 7.52 14.41
C LEU A 347 -2.61 6.09 13.82
N ALA A 348 -1.68 5.27 14.34
CA ALA A 348 -1.49 3.90 13.87
C ALA A 348 -2.75 3.04 14.06
N ILE A 349 -3.35 3.11 15.25
CA ILE A 349 -4.59 2.37 15.57
C ILE A 349 -5.73 2.87 14.68
N GLY A 350 -5.95 4.18 14.63
CA GLY A 350 -7.03 4.79 13.87
C GLY A 350 -6.95 4.44 12.37
N MET A 351 -5.77 4.61 11.76
CA MET A 351 -5.56 4.29 10.35
C MET A 351 -5.66 2.79 10.07
N GLY A 352 -5.00 1.95 10.90
CA GLY A 352 -4.97 0.51 10.69
C GLY A 352 -6.36 -0.13 10.76
N VAL A 353 -7.14 0.20 11.79
CA VAL A 353 -8.51 -0.32 11.96
C VAL A 353 -9.43 0.16 10.84
N THR A 354 -9.38 1.45 10.48
CA THR A 354 -10.22 1.99 9.40
C THR A 354 -9.87 1.37 8.05
N ASN A 355 -8.60 1.07 7.78
CA ASN A 355 -8.18 0.40 6.54
C ASN A 355 -8.88 -0.95 6.32
N ALA A 356 -9.18 -1.68 7.38
CA ALA A 356 -9.95 -2.92 7.28
C ALA A 356 -11.45 -2.63 7.08
N ALA A 357 -12.01 -1.68 7.82
CA ALA A 357 -13.42 -1.31 7.76
C ALA A 357 -13.83 -0.82 6.36
N VAL A 358 -12.98 -0.06 5.66
CA VAL A 358 -13.28 0.49 4.34
C VAL A 358 -13.59 -0.60 3.32
N PHE A 359 -12.82 -1.68 3.24
CA PHE A 359 -13.10 -2.75 2.26
C PHE A 359 -14.37 -3.53 2.57
N LYS A 360 -14.76 -3.63 3.84
CA LYS A 360 -16.08 -4.14 4.20
C LYS A 360 -17.19 -3.20 3.73
N LEU A 361 -17.00 -1.89 3.91
CA LEU A 361 -17.94 -0.88 3.43
C LEU A 361 -18.06 -0.86 1.90
N VAL A 362 -16.97 -1.10 1.15
CA VAL A 362 -17.04 -1.25 -0.32
C VAL A 362 -18.04 -2.31 -0.73
N ALA A 363 -17.96 -3.50 -0.13
CA ALA A 363 -18.85 -4.60 -0.46
C ALA A 363 -20.32 -4.34 -0.02
N GLN A 364 -20.52 -3.54 1.04
CA GLN A 364 -21.85 -3.23 1.59
C GLN A 364 -22.52 -2.07 0.86
N GLU A 365 -21.76 -1.05 0.46
CA GLU A 365 -22.30 0.19 -0.06
C GLU A 365 -22.33 0.27 -1.59
N VAL A 366 -21.55 -0.59 -2.28
CA VAL A 366 -21.46 -0.68 -3.74
C VAL A 366 -21.57 -2.13 -4.21
N PRO A 367 -22.64 -2.87 -3.80
CA PRO A 367 -22.77 -4.30 -4.11
C PRO A 367 -22.86 -4.60 -5.61
N GLU A 368 -23.36 -3.67 -6.41
CA GLU A 368 -23.53 -3.80 -7.85
C GLU A 368 -22.21 -3.74 -8.64
N ALA A 369 -21.13 -3.20 -8.04
CA ALA A 369 -19.83 -3.05 -8.71
C ALA A 369 -18.65 -3.11 -7.73
N VAL A 370 -18.64 -4.10 -6.84
CA VAL A 370 -17.65 -4.27 -5.76
C VAL A 370 -16.21 -4.26 -6.29
N GLY A 371 -15.95 -4.96 -7.39
CA GLY A 371 -14.60 -5.05 -7.98
C GLY A 371 -14.09 -3.70 -8.49
N GLY A 372 -14.94 -2.97 -9.21
CA GLY A 372 -14.61 -1.63 -9.71
C GLY A 372 -14.40 -0.63 -8.57
N ALA A 373 -15.30 -0.63 -7.57
CA ALA A 373 -15.18 0.23 -6.40
C ALA A 373 -13.90 -0.06 -5.60
N ALA A 374 -13.56 -1.35 -5.39
CA ALA A 374 -12.32 -1.75 -4.74
C ALA A 374 -11.08 -1.32 -5.53
N GLY A 375 -11.15 -1.31 -6.87
CA GLY A 375 -10.10 -0.80 -7.74
C GLY A 375 -9.85 0.70 -7.53
N TRP A 376 -10.90 1.52 -7.53
CA TRP A 376 -10.80 2.96 -7.26
C TRP A 376 -10.31 3.25 -5.84
N VAL A 377 -10.89 2.60 -4.84
CA VAL A 377 -10.50 2.75 -3.44
C VAL A 377 -9.04 2.34 -3.23
N GLY A 378 -8.64 1.18 -3.75
CA GLY A 378 -7.27 0.68 -3.61
C GLY A 378 -6.22 1.51 -4.36
N GLY A 379 -6.58 2.06 -5.53
CA GLY A 379 -5.70 2.89 -6.36
C GLY A 379 -5.66 4.34 -5.88
N LEU A 380 -6.75 5.08 -6.08
CA LEU A 380 -6.80 6.51 -5.76
C LEU A 380 -6.78 6.79 -4.25
N GLY A 381 -7.32 5.88 -3.43
CA GLY A 381 -7.17 6.01 -1.98
C GLY A 381 -5.69 5.95 -1.57
N ALA A 382 -4.89 5.04 -2.14
CA ALA A 382 -3.46 4.98 -1.85
C ALA A 382 -2.67 6.19 -2.35
N PHE A 383 -3.22 6.99 -3.27
CA PHE A 383 -2.58 8.20 -3.80
C PHE A 383 -2.31 9.27 -2.71
N GLY A 384 -2.97 9.18 -1.55
CA GLY A 384 -2.62 9.99 -0.38
C GLY A 384 -1.15 9.84 0.03
N GLY A 385 -0.54 8.66 -0.20
CA GLY A 385 0.89 8.43 0.01
C GLY A 385 1.80 9.32 -0.83
N PHE A 386 1.34 9.74 -2.01
CA PHE A 386 2.05 10.72 -2.85
C PHE A 386 1.64 12.15 -2.54
N ALA A 387 0.35 12.42 -2.36
CA ALA A 387 -0.15 13.79 -2.26
C ALA A 387 0.14 14.47 -0.90
N ILE A 388 0.14 13.72 0.21
CA ILE A 388 0.24 14.28 1.56
C ILE A 388 1.66 14.79 1.89
N PRO A 389 2.77 14.05 1.66
CA PRO A 389 4.09 14.51 2.10
C PRO A 389 4.56 15.84 1.47
N PRO A 390 4.29 16.14 0.17
CA PRO A 390 4.58 17.47 -0.37
C PRO A 390 3.81 18.60 0.33
N ILE A 391 2.54 18.36 0.70
CA ILE A 391 1.74 19.34 1.46
C ILE A 391 2.38 19.60 2.83
N LEU A 392 2.82 18.54 3.52
CA LEU A 392 3.54 18.68 4.80
C LEU A 392 4.85 19.44 4.61
N GLY A 393 5.59 19.16 3.54
CA GLY A 393 6.80 19.87 3.16
C GLY A 393 6.57 21.36 2.91
N THR A 394 5.50 21.71 2.20
CA THR A 394 5.09 23.11 1.97
C THR A 394 4.78 23.82 3.28
N ILE A 395 4.06 23.19 4.22
CA ILE A 395 3.78 23.78 5.52
C ILE A 395 5.07 24.04 6.31
N VAL A 396 6.03 23.12 6.23
CA VAL A 396 7.35 23.31 6.86
C VAL A 396 8.10 24.46 6.18
N GLU A 397 8.02 24.58 4.85
CA GLU A 397 8.66 25.69 4.12
C GLU A 397 8.13 27.06 4.55
N ILE A 398 6.81 27.17 4.75
CA ILE A 398 6.14 28.40 5.15
C ILE A 398 6.35 28.74 6.64
N ARG A 399 6.30 27.73 7.53
CA ARG A 399 6.28 27.92 9.00
C ARG A 399 7.60 27.57 9.69
N GLY A 400 8.64 27.18 8.93
CA GLY A 400 9.91 26.74 9.50
C GLY A 400 9.77 25.50 10.38
N ALA A 401 10.56 25.39 11.44
CA ALA A 401 10.57 24.22 12.34
C ALA A 401 9.19 23.91 12.95
N GLY A 402 8.37 24.92 13.27
CA GLY A 402 7.01 24.72 13.79
C GLY A 402 6.07 24.05 12.77
N GLY A 403 6.40 24.11 11.49
CA GLY A 403 5.66 23.46 10.40
C GLY A 403 5.63 21.93 10.51
N TYR A 404 6.64 21.33 11.13
CA TYR A 404 6.67 19.87 11.33
C TYR A 404 5.52 19.37 12.21
N ALA A 405 5.20 20.06 13.30
CA ALA A 405 4.07 19.74 14.15
C ALA A 405 2.75 20.26 13.57
N SER A 406 2.68 21.55 13.23
CA SER A 406 1.45 22.16 12.71
C SER A 406 0.99 21.56 11.38
N GLY A 407 1.87 20.92 10.61
CA GLY A 407 1.52 20.18 9.39
C GLY A 407 0.52 19.05 9.61
N PHE A 408 0.48 18.46 10.81
CA PHE A 408 -0.49 17.41 11.13
C PHE A 408 -1.95 17.90 11.13
N VAL A 409 -2.19 19.21 11.06
CA VAL A 409 -3.55 19.79 10.82
C VAL A 409 -4.19 19.23 9.54
N VAL A 410 -3.39 18.83 8.55
CA VAL A 410 -3.86 18.16 7.34
C VAL A 410 -4.61 16.87 7.72
N PHE A 411 -4.05 16.08 8.63
CA PHE A 411 -4.68 14.85 9.10
C PHE A 411 -5.91 15.12 9.99
N VAL A 412 -5.94 16.25 10.71
CA VAL A 412 -7.14 16.69 11.43
C VAL A 412 -8.28 16.96 10.44
N GLY A 413 -8.03 17.73 9.39
CA GLY A 413 -9.00 18.00 8.33
C GLY A 413 -9.47 16.74 7.60
N LEU A 414 -8.53 15.89 7.21
CA LEU A 414 -8.83 14.64 6.53
C LEU A 414 -9.64 13.67 7.42
N ALA A 415 -9.30 13.54 8.71
CA ALA A 415 -10.06 12.71 9.65
C ALA A 415 -11.47 13.25 9.87
N ALA A 416 -11.64 14.58 10.03
CA ALA A 416 -12.94 15.21 10.16
C ALA A 416 -13.83 14.98 8.93
N ILE A 417 -13.30 15.17 7.72
CA ILE A 417 -14.01 14.89 6.47
C ILE A 417 -14.40 13.42 6.39
N SER A 418 -13.48 12.51 6.73
CA SER A 418 -13.72 11.07 6.71
C SER A 418 -14.81 10.66 7.71
N LEU A 419 -14.82 11.24 8.90
CA LEU A 419 -15.88 11.05 9.91
C LEU A 419 -17.25 11.49 9.38
N LEU A 420 -17.33 12.65 8.73
CA LEU A 420 -18.57 13.14 8.12
C LEU A 420 -19.05 12.17 7.03
N LEU A 421 -18.16 11.70 6.14
CA LEU A 421 -18.52 10.79 5.07
C LEU A 421 -19.03 9.44 5.59
N VAL A 422 -18.35 8.82 6.56
CA VAL A 422 -18.79 7.56 7.17
C VAL A 422 -20.08 7.76 7.96
N GLY A 423 -20.26 8.92 8.64
CA GLY A 423 -21.50 9.28 9.32
C GLY A 423 -22.70 9.38 8.36
N VAL A 424 -22.50 9.99 7.18
CA VAL A 424 -23.54 10.07 6.14
C VAL A 424 -23.90 8.70 5.58
N LEU A 425 -22.89 7.83 5.33
CA LEU A 425 -23.14 6.45 4.89
C LEU A 425 -24.00 5.70 5.91
N ARG A 426 -23.65 5.78 7.20
CA ARG A 426 -24.41 5.15 8.29
C ARG A 426 -25.86 5.66 8.38
N GLN A 427 -26.08 6.96 8.31
CA GLN A 427 -27.43 7.54 8.41
C GLN A 427 -28.33 7.13 7.23
N LYS A 428 -27.80 7.14 6.00
CA LYS A 428 -28.57 6.70 4.83
C LYS A 428 -28.97 5.23 4.92
N ARG A 429 -28.07 4.39 5.41
CA ARG A 429 -28.36 2.96 5.62
C ARG A 429 -29.46 2.74 6.67
N ALA A 430 -29.37 3.44 7.82
CA ALA A 430 -30.39 3.36 8.87
C ALA A 430 -31.78 3.77 8.36
N ARG A 431 -31.87 4.80 7.50
CA ARG A 431 -33.15 5.23 6.91
C ARG A 431 -33.74 4.19 5.95
N VAL A 432 -32.91 3.48 5.19
CA VAL A 432 -33.38 2.40 4.31
C VAL A 432 -33.95 1.24 5.12
N PHE A 433 -33.30 0.85 6.23
CA PHE A 433 -33.83 -0.20 7.12
C PHE A 433 -35.07 0.21 7.88
N ALA A 434 -35.27 1.51 8.17
CA ALA A 434 -36.48 1.99 8.84
C ALA A 434 -37.68 2.16 7.88
N ALA A 435 -37.46 2.11 6.57
CA ALA A 435 -38.49 2.25 5.53
C ALA A 435 -38.96 0.90 4.95
N ILE A 436 -38.31 -0.21 5.35
CA ILE A 436 -38.68 -1.59 5.05
C ILE A 436 -39.40 -2.22 6.27
#